data_aaf4956f539d5d0e7f19ef91b9f86bcb
#
_entry.id   aaf4956f539d5d0e7f19ef91b9f86bcb
#
_cell.length_a   1.000
_cell.length_b   1.000
_cell.length_c   1.000
_cell.angle_alpha   90.00
_cell.angle_beta   90.00
_cell.angle_gamma   90.00
#
_symmetry.space_group_name_H-M   'P 1'
#
loop_
_entity.id
_entity.type
_entity.pdbx_description
1 polymer ?
#
loop_
_entity_poly.entity_id
_entity_poly.type
_entity_poly.pdbx_seq_one_letter_code
_entity_poly.pdbx_strand_id
1 'polypeptide(L)'
;GTYYLVFSQGERQFKVPYEIAARAEGSVARRSFTTADMIYLLMPDRFANSDASNDSTPHTRERADRSAFFGRHGGDLQGMIDHLDYIAGLGATAVWPTPLLLDDEPEGSYHGYACGDYYRIDPRFGSNELYREFVGKAHDHGLKVIMDIVTNHCGTGHWWMKDLPFRDWIHQFPEYTGTNVCFS
;
A
#
# COMPACT_ATOMS: atom_id res chain seq x y z
N GLY A 1 15.71 -15.49 -16.68
CA GLY A 1 15.30 -16.11 -17.94
C GLY A 1 13.81 -16.05 -18.17
N THR A 2 13.39 -16.18 -19.41
CA THR A 2 11.96 -16.14 -19.78
C THR A 2 11.38 -17.55 -19.72
N TYR A 3 10.29 -17.72 -19.02
CA TYR A 3 9.48 -18.93 -18.91
C TYR A 3 8.10 -18.66 -19.48
N TYR A 4 7.31 -19.69 -19.72
CA TYR A 4 5.95 -19.53 -20.18
C TYR A 4 4.98 -20.20 -19.19
N LEU A 5 4.06 -19.43 -18.67
CA LEU A 5 2.89 -19.96 -17.97
C LEU A 5 1.91 -20.44 -19.03
N VAL A 6 1.52 -21.70 -18.96
CA VAL A 6 0.60 -22.33 -19.94
C VAL A 6 -0.71 -22.61 -19.23
N PHE A 7 -1.76 -21.95 -19.69
CA PHE A 7 -3.12 -22.19 -19.24
C PHE A 7 -3.84 -23.04 -20.27
N SER A 8 -4.49 -24.12 -19.83
CA SER A 8 -5.20 -25.06 -20.71
C SER A 8 -6.66 -25.24 -20.26
N GLN A 9 -7.57 -25.23 -21.22
CA GLN A 9 -8.97 -25.58 -21.02
C GLN A 9 -9.43 -26.47 -22.20
N GLY A 10 -9.52 -27.76 -21.97
CA GLY A 10 -9.70 -28.75 -23.05
C GLY A 10 -8.54 -28.66 -24.04
N GLU A 11 -8.85 -28.50 -25.34
CA GLU A 11 -7.84 -28.36 -26.40
C GLU A 11 -7.27 -26.94 -26.54
N ARG A 12 -7.86 -25.97 -25.87
CA ARG A 12 -7.41 -24.57 -25.94
C ARG A 12 -6.25 -24.34 -24.99
N GLN A 13 -5.21 -23.70 -25.50
CA GLN A 13 -4.06 -23.28 -24.70
C GLN A 13 -3.78 -21.79 -24.90
N PHE A 14 -3.41 -21.16 -23.80
CA PHE A 14 -2.96 -19.77 -23.78
C PHE A 14 -1.61 -19.71 -23.05
N LYS A 15 -0.61 -19.06 -23.64
CA LYS A 15 0.75 -18.94 -23.10
C LYS A 15 1.05 -17.50 -22.75
N VAL A 16 1.46 -17.26 -21.52
CA VAL A 16 1.88 -15.94 -21.05
C VAL A 16 3.37 -16.00 -20.74
N PRO A 17 4.21 -15.14 -21.33
CA PRO A 17 5.60 -15.05 -20.97
C PRO A 17 5.73 -14.56 -19.52
N TYR A 18 6.60 -15.23 -18.77
CA TYR A 18 6.93 -14.86 -17.39
C TYR A 18 8.45 -14.74 -17.27
N GLU A 19 8.94 -13.57 -16.89
CA GLU A 19 10.36 -13.32 -16.73
C GLU A 19 10.79 -13.54 -15.28
N ILE A 20 11.74 -14.46 -15.06
CA ILE A 20 12.47 -14.55 -13.80
C ILE A 20 13.78 -13.81 -13.98
N ALA A 21 13.84 -12.60 -13.46
CA ALA A 21 15.03 -11.78 -13.46
C ALA A 21 16.14 -12.40 -12.60
N ALA A 22 17.40 -12.09 -12.92
CA ALA A 22 18.51 -12.40 -12.04
C ALA A 22 18.32 -11.65 -10.71
N ARG A 23 18.81 -12.23 -9.61
CA ARG A 23 18.85 -11.52 -8.34
C ARG A 23 19.70 -10.26 -8.47
N ALA A 24 19.24 -9.17 -7.87
CA ALA A 24 20.05 -7.96 -7.78
C ALA A 24 21.38 -8.24 -7.06
N GLU A 25 22.45 -7.63 -7.53
CA GLU A 25 23.74 -7.73 -6.89
C GLU A 25 23.64 -7.32 -5.42
N GLY A 26 24.36 -8.04 -4.55
CA GLY A 26 24.31 -7.81 -3.10
C GLY A 26 23.01 -8.25 -2.40
N SER A 27 22.00 -8.77 -3.12
CA SER A 27 20.71 -9.15 -2.52
C SER A 27 20.83 -10.25 -1.43
N VAL A 28 21.86 -11.08 -1.49
CA VAL A 28 22.16 -12.13 -0.49
C VAL A 28 22.62 -11.50 0.85
N ALA A 29 23.24 -10.32 0.80
CA ALA A 29 23.74 -9.61 1.97
C ALA A 29 22.66 -8.77 2.68
N ARG A 30 21.46 -8.67 2.12
CA ARG A 30 20.35 -7.93 2.73
C ARG A 30 19.96 -8.57 4.06
N ARG A 31 19.97 -7.76 5.11
CA ARG A 31 19.55 -8.19 6.44
C ARG A 31 18.06 -7.99 6.59
N SER A 32 17.37 -9.00 7.07
CA SER A 32 15.96 -8.91 7.45
C SER A 32 15.83 -8.25 8.85
N PHE A 33 14.61 -8.24 9.37
CA PHE A 33 14.31 -7.77 10.72
C PHE A 33 14.78 -8.78 11.78
N THR A 34 15.18 -8.26 12.91
CA THR A 34 15.63 -9.03 14.07
C THR A 34 14.98 -8.49 15.34
N THR A 35 15.16 -9.17 16.45
CA THR A 35 14.69 -8.70 17.77
C THR A 35 15.42 -7.44 18.27
N ALA A 36 16.47 -7.01 17.60
CA ALA A 36 17.17 -5.76 17.89
C ALA A 36 16.58 -4.55 17.14
N ASP A 37 15.60 -4.77 16.26
CA ASP A 37 14.99 -3.69 15.50
C ASP A 37 13.90 -2.98 16.33
N MET A 38 13.93 -1.66 16.29
CA MET A 38 12.87 -0.78 16.78
C MET A 38 12.04 -0.28 15.58
N ILE A 39 10.78 -0.69 15.53
CA ILE A 39 9.87 -0.35 14.44
C ILE A 39 9.02 0.85 14.84
N TYR A 40 9.07 1.91 14.03
CA TYR A 40 8.19 3.07 14.17
C TYR A 40 6.99 2.92 13.21
N LEU A 41 5.83 2.56 13.76
CA LEU A 41 4.57 2.52 13.02
C LEU A 41 4.00 3.93 12.93
N LEU A 42 3.66 4.39 11.74
CA LEU A 42 3.04 5.69 11.53
C LEU A 42 1.86 5.61 10.54
N MET A 43 0.95 6.53 10.69
CA MET A 43 -0.13 6.76 9.74
C MET A 43 0.23 7.98 8.88
N PRO A 44 0.54 7.80 7.59
CA PRO A 44 1.05 8.88 6.72
C PRO A 44 0.14 10.11 6.72
N ASP A 45 -1.16 9.89 6.54
CA ASP A 45 -2.18 10.97 6.52
C ASP A 45 -2.14 11.87 7.76
N ARG A 46 -1.69 11.33 8.91
CA ARG A 46 -1.67 12.03 10.21
C ARG A 46 -0.28 12.49 10.62
N PHE A 47 0.74 12.20 9.85
CA PHE A 47 2.13 12.45 10.24
C PHE A 47 2.59 13.84 9.83
N ALA A 48 2.78 14.10 8.56
CA ALA A 48 3.22 15.40 8.04
C ALA A 48 2.73 15.60 6.61
N ASN A 49 2.28 16.81 6.31
CA ASN A 49 1.88 17.25 4.98
C ASN A 49 2.95 18.20 4.44
N SER A 50 3.62 17.81 3.35
CA SER A 50 4.58 18.67 2.66
C SER A 50 4.14 19.08 1.26
N ASP A 51 3.14 18.40 0.69
CA ASP A 51 2.55 18.77 -0.60
C ASP A 51 1.04 18.93 -0.51
N ALA A 52 0.58 20.12 -0.11
CA ALA A 52 -0.85 20.40 -0.02
C ALA A 52 -1.60 20.33 -1.38
N SER A 53 -0.89 20.23 -2.49
CA SER A 53 -1.52 20.10 -3.81
C SER A 53 -2.12 18.72 -4.05
N ASN A 54 -1.65 17.71 -3.31
CA ASN A 54 -2.13 16.34 -3.42
C ASN A 54 -3.22 15.96 -2.39
N ASP A 55 -3.53 16.82 -1.40
CA ASP A 55 -4.51 16.55 -0.34
C ASP A 55 -5.85 16.04 -0.86
N SER A 56 -6.25 16.53 -2.04
CA SER A 56 -7.49 16.14 -2.72
C SER A 56 -7.27 16.08 -4.22
N THR A 57 -7.57 14.94 -4.83
CA THR A 57 -7.39 14.76 -6.28
C THR A 57 -8.75 14.63 -7.00
N PRO A 58 -8.83 15.00 -8.29
CA PRO A 58 -10.08 14.88 -9.05
C PRO A 58 -10.49 13.42 -9.30
N HIS A 59 -9.58 12.47 -9.07
CA HIS A 59 -9.77 11.05 -9.39
C HIS A 59 -9.99 10.18 -8.15
N THR A 60 -10.11 10.79 -6.96
CA THR A 60 -10.42 10.10 -5.71
C THR A 60 -11.69 10.67 -5.07
N ARG A 61 -12.47 9.79 -4.44
CA ARG A 61 -13.81 10.14 -3.94
C ARG A 61 -13.74 11.01 -2.68
N GLU A 62 -12.94 10.61 -1.70
CA GLU A 62 -12.80 11.37 -0.44
C GLU A 62 -11.83 12.54 -0.61
N ARG A 63 -12.26 13.71 -0.18
CA ARG A 63 -11.44 14.93 -0.11
C ARG A 63 -10.86 15.13 1.29
N ALA A 64 -9.79 15.92 1.39
CA ALA A 64 -9.26 16.32 2.68
C ALA A 64 -10.27 17.16 3.48
N ASP A 65 -10.47 16.77 4.73
CA ASP A 65 -11.23 17.52 5.74
C ASP A 65 -10.59 17.31 7.10
N ARG A 66 -9.73 18.22 7.50
CA ARG A 66 -9.02 18.18 8.79
C ARG A 66 -9.93 18.41 9.99
N SER A 67 -11.15 18.91 9.79
CA SER A 67 -12.14 19.09 10.87
C SER A 67 -12.86 17.78 11.21
N ALA A 68 -12.93 16.84 10.26
CA ALA A 68 -13.54 15.54 10.48
C ALA A 68 -12.53 14.57 11.11
N PHE A 69 -12.91 13.95 12.23
CA PHE A 69 -12.04 13.01 12.94
C PHE A 69 -11.61 11.82 12.07
N PHE A 70 -12.52 11.29 11.26
CA PHE A 70 -12.26 10.21 10.32
C PHE A 70 -11.99 10.69 8.88
N GLY A 71 -11.89 12.00 8.65
CA GLY A 71 -11.53 12.57 7.35
C GLY A 71 -10.03 12.49 7.09
N ARG A 72 -9.64 12.72 5.85
CA ARG A 72 -8.23 12.84 5.47
C ARG A 72 -7.65 14.15 5.93
N HIS A 73 -6.42 14.13 6.45
CA HIS A 73 -5.72 15.31 6.97
C HIS A 73 -4.57 15.77 6.06
N GLY A 74 -4.24 15.01 5.01
CA GLY A 74 -3.31 15.43 3.96
C GLY A 74 -1.85 15.12 4.22
N GLY A 75 -1.49 14.37 5.27
CA GLY A 75 -0.12 13.88 5.41
C GLY A 75 0.27 12.97 4.25
N ASP A 76 1.54 13.02 3.80
CA ASP A 76 1.99 12.44 2.55
C ASP A 76 3.41 11.85 2.61
N LEU A 77 3.85 11.21 1.51
CA LEU A 77 5.18 10.65 1.37
C LEU A 77 6.28 11.71 1.44
N GLN A 78 6.03 12.91 0.90
CA GLN A 78 7.01 13.98 0.98
C GLN A 78 7.20 14.41 2.44
N GLY A 79 6.11 14.52 3.20
CA GLY A 79 6.18 14.80 4.63
C GLY A 79 6.93 13.74 5.41
N MET A 80 6.79 12.46 5.04
CA MET A 80 7.59 11.40 5.64
C MET A 80 9.08 11.54 5.28
N ILE A 81 9.40 11.84 4.02
CA ILE A 81 10.79 12.06 3.55
C ILE A 81 11.44 13.19 4.33
N ASP A 82 10.75 14.31 4.47
CA ASP A 82 11.26 15.50 5.13
C ASP A 82 11.52 15.32 6.63
N HIS A 83 10.98 14.24 7.22
CA HIS A 83 11.11 13.94 8.65
C HIS A 83 11.83 12.62 8.96
N LEU A 84 12.59 12.06 8.00
CA LEU A 84 13.38 10.83 8.23
C LEU A 84 14.43 11.01 9.33
N ASP A 85 15.06 12.18 9.41
CA ASP A 85 15.99 12.51 10.50
C ASP A 85 15.33 12.43 11.88
N TYR A 86 14.08 12.94 12.00
CA TYR A 86 13.33 12.84 13.22
C TYR A 86 13.05 11.39 13.60
N ILE A 87 12.59 10.57 12.65
CA ILE A 87 12.29 9.15 12.88
C ILE A 87 13.56 8.39 13.30
N ALA A 88 14.67 8.60 12.60
CA ALA A 88 15.97 8.00 12.95
C ALA A 88 16.47 8.50 14.32
N GLY A 89 16.28 9.79 14.61
CA GLY A 89 16.66 10.42 15.88
C GLY A 89 15.91 9.87 17.10
N LEU A 90 14.75 9.26 16.91
CA LEU A 90 14.02 8.52 17.97
C LEU A 90 14.68 7.17 18.32
N GLY A 91 15.70 6.74 17.54
CA GLY A 91 16.33 5.44 17.68
C GLY A 91 15.61 4.33 16.90
N ALA A 92 14.64 4.67 16.04
CA ALA A 92 14.02 3.69 15.16
C ALA A 92 15.05 3.11 14.17
N THR A 93 14.91 1.83 13.87
CA THR A 93 15.70 1.11 12.85
C THR A 93 14.85 0.68 11.66
N ALA A 94 13.55 0.85 11.77
CA ALA A 94 12.60 0.59 10.71
C ALA A 94 11.40 1.53 10.79
N VAL A 95 10.84 1.88 9.65
CA VAL A 95 9.58 2.62 9.52
C VAL A 95 8.52 1.74 8.88
N TRP A 96 7.34 1.74 9.45
CA TRP A 96 6.16 1.00 8.99
C TRP A 96 5.00 1.98 8.79
N PRO A 97 4.83 2.55 7.60
CA PRO A 97 3.61 3.29 7.27
C PRO A 97 2.41 2.35 7.19
N THR A 98 1.23 2.79 7.65
CA THR A 98 -0.02 2.12 7.26
C THR A 98 -0.15 2.10 5.74
N PRO A 99 -1.03 1.27 5.12
CA PRO A 99 -1.00 1.05 3.68
C PRO A 99 -1.00 2.35 2.87
N LEU A 100 -0.08 2.43 1.92
CA LEU A 100 0.11 3.56 1.01
C LEU A 100 -0.55 3.35 -0.35
N LEU A 101 -1.02 2.13 -0.62
CA LEU A 101 -1.71 1.79 -1.87
C LEU A 101 -3.06 2.51 -1.94
N LEU A 102 -3.53 2.75 -3.17
CA LEU A 102 -4.77 3.47 -3.41
C LEU A 102 -5.92 2.89 -2.57
N ASP A 103 -6.51 3.75 -1.75
CA ASP A 103 -7.75 3.50 -1.03
C ASP A 103 -8.78 4.51 -1.50
N ASP A 104 -9.68 4.10 -2.40
CA ASP A 104 -10.69 5.00 -2.96
C ASP A 104 -12.07 4.76 -2.33
N GLU A 105 -12.12 4.56 -1.03
CA GLU A 105 -13.40 4.60 -0.31
C GLU A 105 -13.92 6.05 -0.22
N PRO A 106 -15.27 6.24 -0.20
CA PRO A 106 -15.87 7.58 -0.15
C PRO A 106 -15.66 8.27 1.21
N GLU A 107 -15.38 7.50 2.25
CA GLU A 107 -15.17 7.95 3.63
C GLU A 107 -14.12 7.08 4.31
N GLY A 108 -13.30 7.68 5.14
CA GLY A 108 -12.33 6.96 5.97
C GLY A 108 -11.11 6.42 5.23
N SER A 109 -10.87 6.81 3.97
CA SER A 109 -9.77 6.29 3.16
C SER A 109 -8.37 6.67 3.68
N TYR A 110 -8.29 7.50 4.71
CA TYR A 110 -7.04 7.97 5.30
C TYR A 110 -6.16 6.84 5.87
N HIS A 111 -6.75 5.73 6.28
CA HIS A 111 -6.01 4.62 6.90
C HIS A 111 -5.38 3.67 5.88
N GLY A 112 -5.86 3.62 4.62
CA GLY A 112 -5.29 2.82 3.53
C GLY A 112 -5.66 1.33 3.53
N TYR A 113 -6.48 0.84 4.48
CA TYR A 113 -6.78 -0.59 4.61
C TYR A 113 -7.85 -1.11 3.66
N ALA A 114 -8.53 -0.27 2.89
CA ALA A 114 -9.49 -0.66 1.86
C ALA A 114 -8.88 -0.50 0.46
N CYS A 115 -7.91 -1.35 0.14
CA CYS A 115 -7.12 -1.24 -1.08
C CYS A 115 -7.97 -1.35 -2.36
N GLY A 116 -7.93 -0.31 -3.18
CA GLY A 116 -8.61 -0.22 -4.48
C GLY A 116 -7.71 -0.55 -5.68
N ASP A 117 -6.39 -0.49 -5.51
CA ASP A 117 -5.40 -0.84 -6.55
C ASP A 117 -4.08 -1.24 -5.90
N TYR A 118 -3.67 -2.51 -6.07
CA TYR A 118 -2.44 -3.07 -5.49
C TYR A 118 -1.15 -2.66 -6.21
N TYR A 119 -1.24 -1.96 -7.33
CA TYR A 119 -0.09 -1.59 -8.17
C TYR A 119 0.23 -0.10 -8.12
N ARG A 120 -0.58 0.68 -7.43
CA ARG A 120 -0.46 2.13 -7.42
C ARG A 120 -0.52 2.70 -6.01
N ILE A 121 0.45 3.56 -5.71
CA ILE A 121 0.40 4.42 -4.52
C ILE A 121 -0.80 5.38 -4.65
N ASP A 122 -1.51 5.62 -3.55
CA ASP A 122 -2.59 6.60 -3.48
C ASP A 122 -2.05 7.98 -3.90
N PRO A 123 -2.65 8.61 -4.92
CA PRO A 123 -2.16 9.89 -5.42
C PRO A 123 -2.20 11.01 -4.37
N ARG A 124 -2.96 10.85 -3.29
CA ARG A 124 -2.99 11.77 -2.15
C ARG A 124 -1.81 11.56 -1.19
N PHE A 125 -1.08 10.47 -1.33
CA PHE A 125 0.21 10.26 -0.67
C PHE A 125 1.40 10.56 -1.59
N GLY A 126 1.19 10.53 -2.92
CA GLY A 126 2.24 10.76 -3.90
C GLY A 126 2.19 9.81 -5.08
N SER A 127 3.33 9.27 -5.47
CA SER A 127 3.46 8.38 -6.64
C SER A 127 4.33 7.14 -6.34
N ASN A 128 4.31 6.16 -7.25
CA ASN A 128 5.20 5.01 -7.18
C ASN A 128 6.68 5.43 -7.21
N GLU A 129 7.01 6.47 -7.94
CA GLU A 129 8.37 7.03 -8.03
C GLU A 129 8.78 7.66 -6.70
N LEU A 130 7.89 8.47 -6.09
CA LEU A 130 8.13 9.09 -4.80
C LEU A 130 8.27 8.04 -3.68
N TYR A 131 7.50 6.93 -3.77
CA TYR A 131 7.68 5.81 -2.83
C TYR A 131 9.07 5.16 -2.96
N ARG A 132 9.59 4.98 -4.18
CA ARG A 132 10.96 4.47 -4.38
C ARG A 132 12.00 5.43 -3.81
N GLU A 133 11.78 6.73 -3.99
CA GLU A 133 12.64 7.77 -3.41
C GLU A 133 12.60 7.71 -1.87
N PHE A 134 11.42 7.61 -1.27
CA PHE A 134 11.25 7.44 0.17
C PHE A 134 12.04 6.24 0.69
N VAL A 135 11.93 5.07 0.04
CA VAL A 135 12.66 3.87 0.43
C VAL A 135 14.18 4.10 0.36
N GLY A 136 14.67 4.72 -0.72
CA GLY A 136 16.10 5.03 -0.87
C GLY A 136 16.58 5.95 0.25
N LYS A 137 15.89 7.06 0.48
CA LYS A 137 16.25 8.02 1.54
C LYS A 137 16.14 7.41 2.94
N ALA A 138 15.13 6.58 3.20
CA ALA A 138 15.05 5.86 4.47
C ALA A 138 16.28 4.95 4.70
N HIS A 139 16.73 4.25 3.67
CA HIS A 139 17.95 3.45 3.74
C HIS A 139 19.19 4.30 4.00
N ASP A 140 19.31 5.50 3.41
CA ASP A 140 20.41 6.44 3.66
C ASP A 140 20.44 6.90 5.13
N HIS A 141 19.28 6.94 5.80
CA HIS A 141 19.16 7.22 7.24
C HIS A 141 19.29 5.97 8.13
N GLY A 142 19.65 4.81 7.55
CA GLY A 142 19.78 3.54 8.27
C GLY A 142 18.45 2.89 8.65
N LEU A 143 17.33 3.38 8.11
CA LEU A 143 15.99 2.85 8.38
C LEU A 143 15.61 1.78 7.36
N LYS A 144 15.17 0.63 7.83
CA LYS A 144 14.47 -0.36 7.01
C LYS A 144 13.03 0.13 6.76
N VAL A 145 12.44 -0.29 5.64
CA VAL A 145 11.05 0.07 5.30
C VAL A 145 10.19 -1.18 5.29
N ILE A 146 9.03 -1.13 5.95
CA ILE A 146 7.98 -2.15 5.88
C ILE A 146 6.86 -1.59 5.01
N MET A 147 6.53 -2.29 3.93
CA MET A 147 5.35 -1.97 3.13
C MET A 147 4.17 -2.78 3.66
N ASP A 148 3.17 -2.09 4.21
CA ASP A 148 1.93 -2.71 4.66
C ASP A 148 1.07 -3.09 3.45
N ILE A 149 0.70 -4.36 3.35
CA ILE A 149 -0.14 -4.89 2.26
C ILE A 149 -1.25 -5.75 2.84
N VAL A 150 -2.49 -5.37 2.55
CA VAL A 150 -3.67 -6.14 2.93
C VAL A 150 -3.97 -7.17 1.86
N THR A 151 -3.81 -8.45 2.18
CA THR A 151 -4.10 -9.57 1.27
C THR A 151 -5.41 -10.29 1.60
N ASN A 152 -6.05 -9.96 2.73
CA ASN A 152 -7.27 -10.58 3.20
C ASN A 152 -8.52 -10.10 2.46
N HIS A 153 -8.57 -8.83 2.09
CA HIS A 153 -9.70 -8.18 1.44
C HIS A 153 -9.24 -7.03 0.55
N CYS A 154 -10.11 -6.55 -0.32
CA CYS A 154 -9.93 -5.30 -1.06
C CYS A 154 -11.04 -4.30 -0.71
N GLY A 155 -10.84 -3.05 -1.08
CA GLY A 155 -11.85 -2.00 -0.96
C GLY A 155 -13.00 -2.17 -1.95
N THR A 156 -14.13 -1.52 -1.66
CA THR A 156 -15.32 -1.54 -2.55
C THR A 156 -15.06 -0.81 -3.87
N GLY A 157 -14.04 0.07 -3.92
CA GLY A 157 -13.57 0.75 -5.11
C GLY A 157 -12.71 -0.11 -6.04
N HIS A 158 -12.29 -1.30 -5.61
CA HIS A 158 -11.43 -2.17 -6.41
C HIS A 158 -12.17 -2.66 -7.67
N TRP A 159 -11.48 -2.72 -8.80
CA TRP A 159 -12.07 -3.14 -10.07
C TRP A 159 -12.63 -4.57 -10.06
N TRP A 160 -12.15 -5.45 -9.19
CA TRP A 160 -12.74 -6.78 -8.97
C TRP A 160 -14.21 -6.71 -8.57
N MET A 161 -14.64 -5.66 -7.88
CA MET A 161 -16.05 -5.50 -7.51
C MET A 161 -16.98 -5.34 -8.72
N LYS A 162 -16.43 -5.00 -9.89
CA LYS A 162 -17.17 -4.86 -11.18
C LYS A 162 -16.97 -6.04 -12.11
N ASP A 163 -15.83 -6.73 -12.00
CA ASP A 163 -15.43 -7.83 -12.89
C ASP A 163 -14.66 -8.88 -12.09
N LEU A 164 -15.43 -9.79 -11.47
CA LEU A 164 -14.87 -10.87 -10.65
C LEU A 164 -14.17 -11.91 -11.52
N PRO A 165 -12.97 -12.37 -11.15
CA PRO A 165 -12.29 -13.48 -11.82
C PRO A 165 -13.14 -14.77 -11.87
N PHE A 166 -13.87 -15.05 -10.76
CA PHE A 166 -14.76 -16.21 -10.59
C PHE A 166 -15.97 -15.80 -9.75
N ARG A 167 -17.10 -16.52 -9.86
CA ARG A 167 -18.34 -16.21 -9.13
C ARG A 167 -18.18 -16.29 -7.60
N ASP A 168 -17.29 -17.15 -7.13
CA ASP A 168 -16.99 -17.41 -5.71
C ASP A 168 -15.67 -16.73 -5.25
N TRP A 169 -15.18 -15.73 -6.00
CA TRP A 169 -14.00 -14.95 -5.63
C TRP A 169 -14.19 -14.12 -4.36
N ILE A 170 -15.42 -13.68 -4.13
CA ILE A 170 -15.82 -12.91 -2.95
C ILE A 170 -16.82 -13.75 -2.17
N HIS A 171 -16.66 -13.83 -0.85
CA HIS A 171 -17.61 -14.47 0.03
C HIS A 171 -19.01 -13.86 -0.12
N GLN A 172 -20.04 -14.72 -0.16
CA GLN A 172 -21.42 -14.33 -0.27
C GLN A 172 -22.15 -14.78 1.00
N PHE A 173 -22.59 -13.82 1.81
CA PHE A 173 -23.32 -14.11 3.03
C PHE A 173 -24.81 -13.79 2.84
N PRO A 174 -25.72 -14.67 3.29
CA PRO A 174 -27.16 -14.44 3.14
C PRO A 174 -27.64 -13.25 3.98
N GLU A 175 -26.96 -12.99 5.11
CA GLU A 175 -27.27 -11.89 6.02
C GLU A 175 -26.01 -11.19 6.46
N TYR A 176 -26.10 -9.87 6.61
CA TYR A 176 -25.01 -9.08 7.19
C TYR A 176 -24.98 -9.31 8.71
N THR A 177 -23.81 -9.69 9.20
CA THR A 177 -23.48 -9.65 10.63
C THR A 177 -22.21 -8.83 10.82
N GLY A 178 -22.06 -8.20 11.97
CA GLY A 178 -20.86 -7.37 12.24
C GLY A 178 -19.54 -8.11 12.16
N THR A 179 -19.57 -9.46 12.17
CA THR A 179 -18.38 -10.31 12.14
C THR A 179 -18.04 -10.84 10.76
N ASN A 180 -19.03 -11.08 9.88
CA ASN A 180 -18.77 -11.71 8.59
C ASN A 180 -18.16 -10.76 7.53
N VAL A 181 -18.16 -9.47 7.78
CA VAL A 181 -17.49 -8.48 6.92
C VAL A 181 -15.99 -8.41 7.21
N CYS A 182 -15.58 -8.66 8.44
CA CYS A 182 -14.20 -8.46 8.88
C CYS A 182 -13.37 -9.76 8.94
N PHE A 183 -14.01 -10.93 9.05
CA PHE A 183 -13.31 -12.16 9.43
C PHE A 183 -13.70 -13.40 8.61
N SER A 184 -14.38 -13.24 7.53
CA SER A 184 -14.85 -14.35 6.67
C SER A 184 -13.90 -14.64 5.54
#